data_67a2d79635675e84890a221c55c8fd23
#
_entry.id   67a2d79635675e84890a221c55c8fd23
#
_cell.length_a   1.000
_cell.length_b   1.000
_cell.length_c   1.000
_cell.angle_alpha   90.00
_cell.angle_beta   90.00
_cell.angle_gamma   90.00
#
_symmetry.space_group_name_H-M   'P 1'
#
loop_
_entity.id
_entity.type
_entity.pdbx_description
1 polymer ?
#
loop_
_entity_poly.entity_id
_entity_poly.type
_entity_poly.pdbx_seq_one_letter_code
_entity_poly.pdbx_strand_id
1 'polypeptide(L)'
;MLKPCYISRHDDRLLQDVHSQRNLSGQGLMYIGLPQWQHPGWNRLGLRDLADYARHFNCVEGNTTFYALPSAESVLRWRDMTHDDFRFCFKFPSVISHQAGLRHCQQQVAEFFRCLEPIHHRLGQLWLQLPSAFGPDQTDTLWQFMDALPAGGFSYGVEVRHPLFFAKGDEERQFNQGLHQRGLNRVIMDSRPVHHAAPTSEALRDAQRKKPKVPLHVVRTAEEPLIRFIGNEDPDDNLRWFMPWLAKLAEWQTHSPYLFIHTAGTASAPELAQRLWPHLSAVISGMPPCPDWPQQSLLF
;
A
#
# COMPACT_ATOMS: atom_id res chain seq x y z
N MET A 1 8.91 33.65 17.25
CA MET A 1 9.50 32.42 17.78
C MET A 1 8.38 31.59 18.40
N LEU A 2 7.79 30.71 17.62
CA LEU A 2 6.78 29.75 18.11
C LEU A 2 7.51 28.45 18.44
N LYS A 3 7.38 28.01 19.69
CA LYS A 3 7.96 26.74 20.18
C LYS A 3 7.32 25.57 19.43
N PRO A 4 8.07 24.51 19.06
CA PRO A 4 7.49 23.30 18.49
C PRO A 4 6.62 22.64 19.55
N CYS A 5 5.40 22.24 19.16
CA CYS A 5 4.47 21.47 19.98
C CYS A 5 5.08 20.06 20.17
N TYR A 6 5.66 19.82 21.33
CA TYR A 6 6.22 18.53 21.75
C TYR A 6 5.07 17.55 21.99
N ILE A 7 5.04 16.45 21.26
CA ILE A 7 4.43 15.21 21.71
C ILE A 7 5.28 14.72 22.89
N SER A 8 4.63 14.47 24.02
CA SER A 8 5.28 14.18 25.31
C SER A 8 6.16 12.93 25.24
N ARG A 9 7.35 12.97 25.84
CA ARG A 9 8.30 11.85 25.99
C ARG A 9 7.76 10.60 26.73
N HIS A 10 6.49 10.60 27.11
CA HIS A 10 5.84 9.44 27.75
C HIS A 10 5.35 8.39 26.74
N ASP A 11 5.22 8.76 25.45
CA ASP A 11 4.73 7.86 24.40
C ASP A 11 5.82 7.02 23.71
N ASP A 12 7.10 7.37 23.89
CA ASP A 12 8.22 6.64 23.27
C ASP A 12 8.34 5.17 23.72
N ARG A 13 7.85 4.82 24.91
CA ARG A 13 7.84 3.43 25.39
C ARG A 13 6.73 2.59 24.76
N LEU A 14 5.59 3.19 24.51
CA LEU A 14 4.46 2.50 23.85
C LEU A 14 4.74 2.27 22.36
N LEU A 15 5.50 3.17 21.71
CA LEU A 15 5.90 3.04 20.32
C LEU A 15 6.96 1.95 20.09
N GLN A 16 7.81 1.68 21.08
CA GLN A 16 8.79 0.57 21.02
C GLN A 16 8.14 -0.81 21.13
N ASP A 17 7.00 -0.92 21.83
CA ASP A 17 6.30 -2.21 22.00
C ASP A 17 5.53 -2.66 20.74
N VAL A 18 5.10 -1.75 19.88
CA VAL A 18 4.33 -2.09 18.66
C VAL A 18 5.21 -2.78 17.60
N HIS A 19 6.50 -2.46 17.53
CA HIS A 19 7.44 -3.15 16.63
C HIS A 19 8.09 -4.38 17.28
N SER A 20 7.92 -4.58 18.58
CA SER A 20 8.52 -5.66 19.37
C SER A 20 7.76 -6.99 19.30
N GLN A 21 6.54 -7.01 18.78
CA GLN A 21 5.82 -8.26 18.49
C GLN A 21 6.20 -8.87 17.12
N ARG A 22 7.46 -8.70 16.70
CA ARG A 22 8.04 -9.60 15.71
C ARG A 22 7.97 -11.00 16.30
N ASN A 23 7.22 -11.89 15.65
CA ASN A 23 7.07 -13.27 16.04
C ASN A 23 8.44 -13.80 16.52
N LEU A 24 8.47 -14.47 17.67
CA LEU A 24 9.64 -15.12 18.26
C LEU A 24 10.36 -16.12 17.32
N SER A 25 9.78 -16.39 16.14
CA SER A 25 10.31 -17.24 15.08
C SER A 25 11.22 -16.54 14.06
N GLY A 26 11.39 -15.20 14.13
CA GLY A 26 12.17 -14.45 13.13
C GLY A 26 11.53 -14.39 11.73
N GLN A 27 10.29 -14.83 11.56
CA GLN A 27 9.54 -14.77 10.32
C GLN A 27 8.73 -13.46 10.25
N GLY A 28 8.80 -12.77 9.12
CA GLY A 28 7.94 -11.61 8.82
C GLY A 28 6.49 -12.05 8.59
N LEU A 29 5.55 -11.15 8.84
CA LEU A 29 4.14 -11.36 8.54
C LEU A 29 3.83 -10.84 7.13
N MET A 30 3.24 -11.68 6.27
CA MET A 30 2.75 -11.22 4.97
C MET A 30 1.45 -10.44 5.14
N TYR A 31 1.44 -9.19 4.66
CA TYR A 31 0.24 -8.37 4.59
C TYR A 31 -0.36 -8.43 3.19
N ILE A 32 -1.62 -8.88 3.11
CA ILE A 32 -2.37 -8.96 1.84
C ILE A 32 -3.65 -8.15 1.96
N GLY A 33 -3.86 -7.27 1.00
CA GLY A 33 -5.03 -6.40 0.96
C GLY A 33 -5.43 -5.99 -0.46
N LEU A 34 -6.51 -5.24 -0.52
CA LEU A 34 -7.13 -4.73 -1.74
C LEU A 34 -7.08 -3.19 -1.75
N PRO A 35 -7.37 -2.53 -2.90
CA PRO A 35 -7.31 -1.06 -3.02
C PRO A 35 -8.44 -0.31 -2.30
N GLN A 36 -9.34 -1.01 -1.66
CA GLN A 36 -10.45 -0.51 -0.84
C GLN A 36 -11.02 -1.66 -0.03
N TRP A 37 -11.91 -1.39 0.94
CA TRP A 37 -12.54 -2.42 1.79
C TRP A 37 -14.01 -2.67 1.46
N GLN A 38 -14.60 -1.95 0.51
CA GLN A 38 -15.99 -2.15 0.08
C GLN A 38 -16.16 -1.84 -1.40
N HIS A 39 -17.03 -2.61 -2.05
CA HIS A 39 -17.43 -2.40 -3.43
C HIS A 39 -18.82 -3.03 -3.62
N PRO A 40 -19.76 -2.42 -4.36
CA PRO A 40 -21.10 -3.00 -4.54
C PRO A 40 -21.08 -4.43 -5.08
N GLY A 41 -20.15 -4.74 -5.99
CA GLY A 41 -19.97 -6.09 -6.54
C GLY A 41 -19.48 -7.13 -5.54
N TRP A 42 -18.98 -6.71 -4.37
CA TRP A 42 -18.46 -7.62 -3.34
C TRP A 42 -19.51 -8.10 -2.35
N ASN A 43 -20.71 -7.50 -2.34
CA ASN A 43 -21.80 -7.90 -1.46
C ASN A 43 -22.16 -9.39 -1.63
N ARG A 44 -22.05 -9.92 -2.85
CA ARG A 44 -22.25 -11.33 -3.16
C ARG A 44 -21.24 -12.26 -2.50
N LEU A 45 -20.06 -11.75 -2.14
CA LEU A 45 -18.99 -12.45 -1.43
C LEU A 45 -19.09 -12.28 0.09
N GLY A 46 -20.11 -11.58 0.59
CA GLY A 46 -20.25 -11.27 2.00
C GLY A 46 -19.37 -10.12 2.49
N LEU A 47 -18.67 -9.41 1.59
CA LEU A 47 -17.83 -8.24 1.89
C LEU A 47 -18.66 -6.96 1.73
N ARG A 48 -19.44 -6.63 2.75
CA ARG A 48 -20.39 -5.49 2.72
C ARG A 48 -19.79 -4.24 3.32
N ASP A 49 -18.87 -4.40 4.27
CA ASP A 49 -18.24 -3.32 5.03
C ASP A 49 -16.81 -3.66 5.44
N LEU A 50 -16.18 -2.77 6.20
CA LEU A 50 -14.82 -2.94 6.71
C LEU A 50 -14.70 -4.11 7.70
N ALA A 51 -15.72 -4.38 8.51
CA ALA A 51 -15.67 -5.49 9.46
C ALA A 51 -15.69 -6.85 8.75
N ASP A 52 -16.54 -6.99 7.71
CA ASP A 52 -16.54 -8.17 6.86
C ASP A 52 -15.19 -8.32 6.13
N TYR A 53 -14.63 -7.23 5.60
CA TYR A 53 -13.33 -7.22 4.92
C TYR A 53 -12.19 -7.66 5.84
N ALA A 54 -12.12 -7.14 7.06
CA ALA A 54 -11.05 -7.40 8.02
C ALA A 54 -11.04 -8.85 8.56
N ARG A 55 -12.09 -9.65 8.33
CA ARG A 55 -12.08 -11.10 8.63
C ARG A 55 -11.26 -11.90 7.62
N HIS A 56 -11.05 -11.37 6.43
CA HIS A 56 -10.43 -12.09 5.31
C HIS A 56 -9.08 -11.50 4.90
N PHE A 57 -8.87 -10.21 5.14
CA PHE A 57 -7.63 -9.50 4.81
C PHE A 57 -7.06 -8.85 6.06
N ASN A 58 -5.74 -8.83 6.17
CA ASN A 58 -5.04 -8.25 7.32
C ASN A 58 -4.52 -6.83 7.06
N CYS A 59 -4.72 -6.29 5.86
CA CYS A 59 -4.42 -4.89 5.56
C CYS A 59 -5.32 -4.35 4.43
N VAL A 60 -5.29 -3.04 4.24
CA VAL A 60 -5.99 -2.36 3.14
C VAL A 60 -5.18 -1.19 2.60
N GLU A 61 -5.25 -0.96 1.27
CA GLU A 61 -4.81 0.26 0.63
C GLU A 61 -5.94 1.30 0.68
N GLY A 62 -5.89 2.21 1.66
CA GLY A 62 -6.87 3.28 1.82
C GLY A 62 -6.59 4.44 0.87
N ASN A 63 -7.29 4.50 -0.26
CA ASN A 63 -7.10 5.56 -1.25
C ASN A 63 -7.87 6.86 -0.92
N THR A 64 -8.77 6.85 0.05
CA THR A 64 -9.63 7.99 0.39
C THR A 64 -8.84 9.21 0.82
N THR A 65 -7.78 9.03 1.63
CA THR A 65 -6.95 10.11 2.16
C THR A 65 -6.22 10.90 1.07
N PHE A 66 -6.02 10.31 -0.11
CA PHE A 66 -5.43 11.02 -1.25
C PHE A 66 -6.33 12.15 -1.77
N TYR A 67 -7.65 11.96 -1.70
CA TYR A 67 -8.64 12.91 -2.20
C TYR A 67 -9.19 13.82 -1.12
N ALA A 68 -9.50 13.27 0.07
CA ALA A 68 -10.02 14.00 1.19
C ALA A 68 -9.65 13.29 2.51
N LEU A 69 -9.40 14.06 3.56
CA LEU A 69 -9.21 13.50 4.90
C LEU A 69 -10.54 12.99 5.45
N PRO A 70 -10.55 11.81 6.10
CA PRO A 70 -11.73 11.29 6.77
C PRO A 70 -12.07 12.14 8.00
N SER A 71 -13.34 12.12 8.40
CA SER A 71 -13.73 12.70 9.70
C SER A 71 -13.20 11.85 10.86
N ALA A 72 -12.99 12.48 12.02
CA ALA A 72 -12.57 11.77 13.24
C ALA A 72 -13.55 10.63 13.59
N GLU A 73 -14.84 10.84 13.43
CA GLU A 73 -15.87 9.82 13.63
C GLU A 73 -15.71 8.63 12.69
N SER A 74 -15.35 8.87 11.43
CA SER A 74 -15.07 7.80 10.47
C SER A 74 -13.86 6.96 10.88
N VAL A 75 -12.78 7.60 11.35
CA VAL A 75 -11.56 6.91 11.79
C VAL A 75 -11.82 6.09 13.06
N LEU A 76 -12.61 6.63 14.00
CA LEU A 76 -13.05 5.89 15.19
C LEU A 76 -13.86 4.63 14.80
N ARG A 77 -14.81 4.76 13.85
CA ARG A 77 -15.54 3.60 13.33
C ARG A 77 -14.60 2.57 12.69
N TRP A 78 -13.58 2.98 11.93
CA TRP A 78 -12.61 2.06 11.35
C TRP A 78 -11.85 1.29 12.44
N ARG A 79 -11.44 1.98 13.51
CA ARG A 79 -10.84 1.33 14.67
C ARG A 79 -11.74 0.27 15.27
N ASP A 80 -13.02 0.61 15.50
CA ASP A 80 -13.97 -0.27 16.17
C ASP A 80 -14.41 -1.47 15.28
N MET A 81 -14.27 -1.35 13.96
CA MET A 81 -14.60 -2.39 12.98
C MET A 81 -13.45 -3.34 12.66
N THR A 82 -12.24 -3.11 13.17
CA THR A 82 -11.06 -3.94 12.86
C THR A 82 -10.38 -4.44 14.13
N HIS A 83 -9.61 -5.52 14.01
CA HIS A 83 -8.77 -6.05 15.11
C HIS A 83 -7.42 -5.32 15.17
N ASP A 84 -6.67 -5.47 16.27
CA ASP A 84 -5.43 -4.72 16.51
C ASP A 84 -4.31 -5.06 15.53
N ASP A 85 -4.30 -6.27 14.97
CA ASP A 85 -3.31 -6.70 13.98
C ASP A 85 -3.62 -6.23 12.56
N PHE A 86 -4.79 -5.62 12.33
CA PHE A 86 -5.14 -5.07 11.02
C PHE A 86 -4.32 -3.83 10.69
N ARG A 87 -3.87 -3.68 9.45
CA ARG A 87 -3.05 -2.54 9.01
C ARG A 87 -3.75 -1.69 7.97
N PHE A 88 -3.86 -0.40 8.28
CA PHE A 88 -4.31 0.63 7.35
C PHE A 88 -3.09 1.24 6.65
N CYS A 89 -3.06 1.16 5.33
CA CYS A 89 -2.01 1.78 4.52
C CYS A 89 -2.62 2.94 3.73
N PHE A 90 -2.07 4.13 3.86
CA PHE A 90 -2.65 5.34 3.28
C PHE A 90 -1.68 6.09 2.40
N LYS A 91 -2.22 6.75 1.38
CA LYS A 91 -1.50 7.76 0.62
C LYS A 91 -1.57 9.10 1.33
N PHE A 92 -0.46 9.84 1.30
CA PHE A 92 -0.51 11.24 1.65
C PHE A 92 -1.51 11.99 0.74
N PRO A 93 -2.21 13.00 1.27
CA PRO A 93 -3.15 13.80 0.48
C PRO A 93 -2.52 14.41 -0.77
N SER A 94 -3.27 14.45 -1.86
CA SER A 94 -2.79 15.03 -3.13
C SER A 94 -2.46 16.52 -3.03
N VAL A 95 -3.07 17.23 -2.08
CA VAL A 95 -2.72 18.62 -1.78
C VAL A 95 -1.24 18.75 -1.38
N ILE A 96 -0.66 17.75 -0.70
CA ILE A 96 0.75 17.73 -0.32
C ILE A 96 1.64 17.41 -1.54
N SER A 97 1.34 16.31 -2.23
CA SER A 97 2.22 15.78 -3.27
C SER A 97 2.03 16.44 -4.65
N HIS A 98 0.79 16.79 -5.03
CA HIS A 98 0.47 17.27 -6.38
C HIS A 98 0.25 18.79 -6.42
N GLN A 99 -0.36 19.39 -5.39
CA GLN A 99 -0.66 20.83 -5.40
C GLN A 99 0.49 21.65 -4.80
N ALA A 100 0.95 21.28 -3.59
CA ALA A 100 2.05 21.98 -2.91
C ALA A 100 3.44 21.56 -3.42
N GLY A 101 3.57 20.47 -4.16
CA GLY A 101 4.87 19.96 -4.61
C GLY A 101 5.83 19.71 -3.45
N LEU A 102 5.32 19.23 -2.32
CA LEU A 102 6.03 18.95 -1.07
C LEU A 102 6.58 20.20 -0.35
N ARG A 103 6.13 21.40 -0.72
CA ARG A 103 6.63 22.66 -0.16
C ARG A 103 5.55 23.34 0.66
N HIS A 104 5.94 23.93 1.79
CA HIS A 104 5.04 24.72 2.65
C HIS A 104 3.75 24.01 3.03
N CYS A 105 3.81 22.68 3.25
CA CYS A 105 2.66 21.83 3.53
C CYS A 105 2.65 21.24 4.97
N GLN A 106 3.35 21.89 5.90
CA GLN A 106 3.47 21.42 7.29
C GLN A 106 2.11 21.31 7.99
N GLN A 107 1.20 22.26 7.70
CA GLN A 107 -0.15 22.22 8.26
C GLN A 107 -0.94 21.01 7.74
N GLN A 108 -0.91 20.75 6.44
CA GLN A 108 -1.59 19.61 5.81
C GLN A 108 -1.03 18.27 6.31
N VAL A 109 0.29 18.19 6.53
CA VAL A 109 0.93 17.04 7.15
C VAL A 109 0.44 16.84 8.59
N ALA A 110 0.39 17.91 9.40
CA ALA A 110 -0.10 17.85 10.77
C ALA A 110 -1.57 17.43 10.83
N GLU A 111 -2.41 17.92 9.92
CA GLU A 111 -3.82 17.55 9.81
C GLU A 111 -3.99 16.08 9.42
N PHE A 112 -3.18 15.57 8.50
CA PHE A 112 -3.15 14.16 8.08
C PHE A 112 -2.86 13.24 9.28
N PHE A 113 -1.80 13.49 10.02
CA PHE A 113 -1.46 12.67 11.20
C PHE A 113 -2.49 12.79 12.31
N ARG A 114 -3.00 14.01 12.55
CA ARG A 114 -4.04 14.23 13.57
C ARG A 114 -5.33 13.45 13.27
N CYS A 115 -5.75 13.39 11.99
CA CYS A 115 -6.96 12.68 11.65
C CYS A 115 -6.78 11.15 11.79
N LEU A 116 -5.58 10.62 11.65
CA LEU A 116 -5.28 9.19 11.79
C LEU A 116 -4.85 8.78 13.21
N GLU A 117 -4.72 9.72 14.13
CA GLU A 117 -4.30 9.47 15.50
C GLU A 117 -5.08 8.33 16.18
N PRO A 118 -6.44 8.20 16.08
CA PRO A 118 -7.17 7.13 16.73
C PRO A 118 -6.81 5.71 16.30
N ILE A 119 -6.13 5.56 15.16
CA ILE A 119 -5.65 4.28 14.61
C ILE A 119 -4.14 4.26 14.41
N HIS A 120 -3.38 5.15 15.06
CA HIS A 120 -1.94 5.28 14.84
C HIS A 120 -1.19 3.95 14.98
N HIS A 121 -1.56 3.12 15.97
CA HIS A 121 -0.99 1.81 16.24
C HIS A 121 -1.36 0.73 15.19
N ARG A 122 -2.35 1.01 14.34
CA ARG A 122 -2.77 0.15 13.21
C ARG A 122 -2.33 0.71 11.86
N LEU A 123 -1.52 1.77 11.83
CA LEU A 123 -0.95 2.26 10.59
C LEU A 123 0.13 1.30 10.10
N GLY A 124 -0.02 0.89 8.84
CA GLY A 124 1.01 0.19 8.09
C GLY A 124 1.84 1.19 7.29
N GLN A 125 1.85 1.05 5.97
CA GLN A 125 2.60 1.93 5.08
C GLN A 125 1.87 3.27 4.85
N LEU A 126 2.59 4.37 5.03
CA LEU A 126 2.17 5.70 4.58
C LEU A 126 3.06 6.11 3.40
N TRP A 127 2.51 6.39 2.23
CA TRP A 127 3.37 6.70 1.09
C TRP A 127 2.94 7.92 0.29
N LEU A 128 3.95 8.60 -0.27
CA LEU A 128 3.79 9.63 -1.27
C LEU A 128 3.61 9.00 -2.64
N GLN A 129 2.51 9.31 -3.31
CA GLN A 129 2.39 9.12 -4.74
C GLN A 129 2.78 10.43 -5.42
N LEU A 130 3.90 10.45 -6.13
CA LEU A 130 4.39 11.63 -6.83
C LEU A 130 3.79 11.74 -8.24
N PRO A 131 3.54 12.96 -8.75
CA PRO A 131 3.08 13.15 -10.11
C PRO A 131 4.18 12.74 -11.12
N SER A 132 3.80 12.44 -12.36
CA SER A 132 4.75 12.04 -13.41
C SER A 132 5.73 13.16 -13.79
N ALA A 133 5.37 14.42 -13.52
CA ALA A 133 6.25 15.56 -13.71
C ALA A 133 7.32 15.73 -12.60
N PHE A 134 7.23 14.97 -11.50
CA PHE A 134 8.21 15.02 -10.42
C PHE A 134 9.47 14.23 -10.83
N GLY A 135 10.48 14.94 -11.31
CA GLY A 135 11.71 14.38 -11.84
C GLY A 135 12.87 14.36 -10.84
N PRO A 136 14.04 13.85 -11.28
CA PRO A 136 15.26 13.79 -10.46
C PRO A 136 15.76 15.14 -9.96
N ASP A 137 15.48 16.21 -10.69
CA ASP A 137 15.79 17.61 -10.34
C ASP A 137 15.06 18.08 -9.07
N GLN A 138 14.04 17.37 -8.65
CA GLN A 138 13.22 17.68 -7.45
C GLN A 138 13.53 16.77 -6.26
N THR A 139 14.49 15.87 -6.37
CA THR A 139 14.81 14.88 -5.31
C THR A 139 15.24 15.53 -4.01
N ASP A 140 15.94 16.67 -4.03
CA ASP A 140 16.29 17.38 -2.80
C ASP A 140 15.06 17.87 -2.03
N THR A 141 14.02 18.32 -2.75
CA THR A 141 12.74 18.69 -2.13
C THR A 141 12.06 17.47 -1.49
N LEU A 142 12.13 16.31 -2.16
CA LEU A 142 11.62 15.07 -1.60
C LEU A 142 12.35 14.71 -0.30
N TRP A 143 13.68 14.76 -0.29
CA TRP A 143 14.45 14.41 0.90
C TRP A 143 14.17 15.35 2.06
N GLN A 144 14.13 16.65 1.82
CA GLN A 144 13.76 17.65 2.83
C GLN A 144 12.37 17.38 3.42
N PHE A 145 11.40 17.00 2.58
CA PHE A 145 10.06 16.66 3.03
C PHE A 145 10.05 15.37 3.86
N MET A 146 10.69 14.30 3.38
CA MET A 146 10.70 13.00 4.07
C MET A 146 11.46 13.07 5.39
N ASP A 147 12.58 13.80 5.45
CA ASP A 147 13.39 13.98 6.66
C ASP A 147 12.66 14.84 7.73
N ALA A 148 11.64 15.63 7.32
CA ALA A 148 10.82 16.43 8.23
C ALA A 148 9.56 15.70 8.74
N LEU A 149 9.27 14.49 8.25
CA LEU A 149 8.13 13.70 8.72
C LEU A 149 8.36 13.20 10.16
N PRO A 150 7.28 12.91 10.93
CA PRO A 150 7.42 12.32 12.26
C PRO A 150 8.28 11.07 12.24
N ALA A 151 9.30 11.03 13.10
CA ALA A 151 10.13 9.85 13.32
C ALA A 151 9.48 8.92 14.35
N GLY A 152 9.80 7.62 14.26
CA GLY A 152 9.39 6.62 15.24
C GLY A 152 8.04 5.98 14.95
N GLY A 153 8.05 4.70 14.64
CA GLY A 153 6.86 3.85 14.52
C GLY A 153 6.11 3.91 13.20
N PHE A 154 6.47 4.81 12.27
CA PHE A 154 5.83 4.90 10.96
C PHE A 154 6.71 4.33 9.85
N SER A 155 6.11 3.54 8.97
CA SER A 155 6.75 3.06 7.76
C SER A 155 6.33 3.94 6.57
N TYR A 156 7.33 4.51 5.88
CA TYR A 156 7.08 5.42 4.77
C TYR A 156 7.51 4.84 3.44
N GLY A 157 6.76 5.20 2.38
CA GLY A 157 7.07 4.82 1.02
C GLY A 157 6.98 5.97 0.02
N VAL A 158 7.59 5.79 -1.14
CA VAL A 158 7.55 6.73 -2.26
C VAL A 158 7.20 5.99 -3.54
N GLU A 159 6.13 6.41 -4.21
CA GLU A 159 5.73 5.95 -5.54
C GLU A 159 6.12 7.00 -6.57
N VAL A 160 7.10 6.67 -7.41
CA VAL A 160 7.55 7.52 -8.51
C VAL A 160 6.92 7.10 -9.83
N ARG A 161 6.78 8.07 -10.76
CA ARG A 161 6.18 7.87 -12.09
C ARG A 161 7.00 8.49 -13.22
N HIS A 162 8.00 9.31 -12.91
CA HIS A 162 8.85 9.92 -13.91
C HIS A 162 9.79 8.88 -14.55
N PRO A 163 9.93 8.85 -15.90
CA PRO A 163 10.66 7.79 -16.60
C PRO A 163 12.11 7.61 -16.17
N LEU A 164 12.81 8.68 -15.79
CA LEU A 164 14.21 8.62 -15.36
C LEU A 164 14.43 7.78 -14.10
N PHE A 165 13.42 7.64 -13.24
CA PHE A 165 13.48 6.72 -12.09
C PHE A 165 13.34 5.22 -12.48
N PHE A 166 13.21 4.92 -13.77
CA PHE A 166 13.10 3.59 -14.35
C PHE A 166 14.08 3.36 -15.51
N ALA A 167 15.05 4.24 -15.68
CA ALA A 167 15.99 4.21 -16.81
C ALA A 167 17.24 3.35 -16.55
N LYS A 168 17.39 2.77 -15.35
CA LYS A 168 18.58 2.04 -14.88
C LYS A 168 19.87 2.90 -14.95
N GLY A 169 19.71 4.21 -14.99
CA GLY A 169 20.77 5.23 -15.00
C GLY A 169 21.20 5.67 -13.60
N ASP A 170 21.98 6.76 -13.55
CA ASP A 170 22.48 7.32 -12.30
C ASP A 170 21.37 7.90 -11.44
N GLU A 171 20.38 8.54 -12.06
CA GLU A 171 19.24 9.13 -11.36
C GLU A 171 18.45 8.09 -10.59
N GLU A 172 18.20 6.93 -11.19
CA GLU A 172 17.52 5.83 -10.50
C GLU A 172 18.39 5.22 -9.40
N ARG A 173 19.69 5.04 -9.64
CA ARG A 173 20.62 4.52 -8.62
C ARG A 173 20.70 5.44 -7.41
N GLN A 174 20.86 6.75 -7.63
CA GLN A 174 20.90 7.76 -6.57
C GLN A 174 19.58 7.83 -5.80
N PHE A 175 18.45 7.76 -6.49
CA PHE A 175 17.13 7.74 -5.88
C PHE A 175 16.96 6.51 -4.97
N ASN A 176 17.25 5.30 -5.47
CA ASN A 176 17.15 4.07 -4.68
C ASN A 176 18.11 4.08 -3.47
N GLN A 177 19.31 4.61 -3.63
CA GLN A 177 20.26 4.79 -2.53
C GLN A 177 19.75 5.79 -1.50
N GLY A 178 19.15 6.91 -1.93
CA GLY A 178 18.55 7.91 -1.05
C GLY A 178 17.38 7.35 -0.22
N LEU A 179 16.55 6.51 -0.84
CA LEU A 179 15.49 5.77 -0.13
C LEU A 179 16.09 4.80 0.90
N HIS A 180 17.07 4.00 0.48
CA HIS A 180 17.70 3.00 1.36
C HIS A 180 18.36 3.63 2.58
N GLN A 181 19.10 4.73 2.40
CA GLN A 181 19.76 5.46 3.49
C GLN A 181 18.77 6.01 4.53
N ARG A 182 17.52 6.25 4.13
CA ARG A 182 16.45 6.78 5.00
C ARG A 182 15.48 5.71 5.49
N GLY A 183 15.69 4.44 5.13
CA GLY A 183 14.75 3.37 5.45
C GLY A 183 13.36 3.54 4.82
N LEU A 184 13.29 4.21 3.65
CA LEU A 184 12.05 4.46 2.94
C LEU A 184 11.77 3.36 1.91
N ASN A 185 10.53 2.92 1.79
CA ASN A 185 10.13 1.93 0.81
C ASN A 185 9.95 2.57 -0.58
N ARG A 186 10.61 2.00 -1.60
CA ARG A 186 10.19 2.23 -2.98
C ARG A 186 8.90 1.45 -3.23
N VAL A 187 7.80 2.13 -3.52
CA VAL A 187 6.56 1.44 -3.90
C VAL A 187 6.76 0.77 -5.24
N ILE A 188 6.57 -0.54 -5.29
CA ILE A 188 6.75 -1.35 -6.48
C ILE A 188 5.37 -1.55 -7.12
N MET A 189 5.20 -1.05 -8.35
CA MET A 189 3.96 -1.21 -9.09
C MET A 189 4.20 -2.15 -10.27
N ASP A 190 3.43 -3.25 -10.29
CA ASP A 190 3.35 -4.12 -11.46
C ASP A 190 2.05 -3.86 -12.20
N SER A 191 2.13 -3.02 -13.23
CA SER A 191 1.01 -2.70 -14.11
C SER A 191 1.10 -3.40 -15.47
N ARG A 192 2.02 -4.38 -15.61
CA ARG A 192 2.20 -5.14 -16.84
C ARG A 192 0.93 -5.86 -17.28
N PRO A 193 0.18 -6.56 -16.39
CA PRO A 193 -1.03 -7.28 -16.83
C PRO A 193 -2.08 -6.35 -17.42
N VAL A 194 -2.36 -5.23 -16.75
CA VAL A 194 -3.39 -4.29 -17.23
C VAL A 194 -3.00 -3.61 -18.54
N HIS A 195 -1.70 -3.35 -18.77
CA HIS A 195 -1.23 -2.71 -20.01
C HIS A 195 -0.95 -3.69 -21.15
N HIS A 196 -0.81 -4.99 -20.86
CA HIS A 196 -0.65 -6.03 -21.86
C HIS A 196 -1.99 -6.44 -22.49
N ALA A 197 -3.05 -6.40 -21.71
CA ALA A 197 -4.38 -6.81 -22.16
C ALA A 197 -4.93 -5.88 -23.22
N ALA A 198 -5.62 -6.47 -24.21
CA ALA A 198 -6.40 -5.68 -25.20
C ALA A 198 -7.54 -4.91 -24.49
N PRO A 199 -7.76 -3.63 -24.80
CA PRO A 199 -8.72 -2.77 -24.09
C PRO A 199 -10.19 -3.08 -24.49
N THR A 200 -10.68 -4.26 -24.16
CA THR A 200 -11.99 -4.78 -24.55
C THR A 200 -13.15 -4.17 -23.76
N SER A 201 -12.93 -3.83 -22.49
CA SER A 201 -13.95 -3.23 -21.61
C SER A 201 -13.68 -1.76 -21.31
N GLU A 202 -14.69 -1.05 -20.80
CA GLU A 202 -14.54 0.33 -20.32
C GLU A 202 -13.66 0.37 -19.06
N ALA A 203 -13.83 -0.59 -18.14
CA ALA A 203 -13.03 -0.69 -16.93
C ALA A 203 -11.55 -0.86 -17.25
N LEU A 204 -11.22 -1.69 -18.23
CA LEU A 204 -9.82 -1.91 -18.64
C LEU A 204 -9.23 -0.67 -19.33
N ARG A 205 -10.00 0.01 -20.22
CA ARG A 205 -9.59 1.28 -20.82
C ARG A 205 -9.35 2.36 -19.78
N ASP A 206 -10.23 2.46 -18.78
CA ASP A 206 -10.11 3.42 -17.69
C ASP A 206 -8.87 3.11 -16.82
N ALA A 207 -8.65 1.85 -16.49
CA ALA A 207 -7.48 1.42 -15.76
C ALA A 207 -6.17 1.74 -16.52
N GLN A 208 -6.12 1.46 -17.82
CA GLN A 208 -4.96 1.77 -18.67
C GLN A 208 -4.66 3.28 -18.75
N ARG A 209 -5.70 4.13 -18.69
CA ARG A 209 -5.51 5.59 -18.62
C ARG A 209 -4.98 6.07 -17.27
N LYS A 210 -5.49 5.51 -16.18
CA LYS A 210 -5.23 5.97 -14.80
C LYS A 210 -3.98 5.37 -14.18
N LYS A 211 -3.62 4.15 -14.56
CA LYS A 211 -2.44 3.48 -14.01
C LYS A 211 -1.21 3.85 -14.84
N PRO A 212 -0.09 4.22 -14.21
CA PRO A 212 1.12 4.56 -14.94
C PRO A 212 1.65 3.35 -15.69
N LYS A 213 2.06 3.55 -16.94
CA LYS A 213 2.77 2.55 -17.74
C LYS A 213 4.26 2.74 -17.54
N VAL A 214 4.77 2.21 -16.43
CA VAL A 214 6.19 2.25 -16.07
C VAL A 214 6.79 0.85 -16.09
N PRO A 215 8.11 0.71 -16.35
CA PRO A 215 8.78 -0.59 -16.23
C PRO A 215 8.66 -1.14 -14.81
N LEU A 216 8.54 -2.46 -14.68
CA LEU A 216 8.61 -3.11 -13.38
C LEU A 216 10.07 -3.18 -12.92
N HIS A 217 10.37 -2.50 -11.82
CA HIS A 217 11.65 -2.61 -11.13
C HIS A 217 11.43 -3.14 -9.71
N VAL A 218 11.85 -4.38 -9.48
CA VAL A 218 11.67 -5.08 -8.20
C VAL A 218 12.87 -4.77 -7.30
N VAL A 219 12.82 -3.59 -6.66
CA VAL A 219 13.89 -3.09 -5.80
C VAL A 219 13.34 -2.87 -4.39
N ARG A 220 13.87 -3.61 -3.41
CA ARG A 220 13.61 -3.41 -2.00
C ARG A 220 14.59 -2.38 -1.44
N THR A 221 14.09 -1.30 -0.88
CA THR A 221 14.90 -0.22 -0.29
C THR A 221 14.73 -0.08 1.22
N ALA A 222 13.73 -0.77 1.81
CA ALA A 222 13.49 -0.81 3.25
C ALA A 222 12.97 -2.18 3.71
N GLU A 223 12.66 -2.30 5.02
CA GLU A 223 12.32 -3.59 5.64
C GLU A 223 10.95 -4.13 5.25
N GLU A 224 10.00 -3.28 4.91
CA GLU A 224 8.61 -3.68 4.63
C GLU A 224 8.25 -3.36 3.16
N PRO A 225 8.72 -4.16 2.18
CA PRO A 225 8.48 -3.85 0.76
C PRO A 225 6.99 -3.79 0.45
N LEU A 226 6.60 -2.75 -0.31
CA LEU A 226 5.21 -2.52 -0.71
C LEU A 226 5.06 -2.78 -2.21
N ILE A 227 4.18 -3.74 -2.53
CA ILE A 227 3.90 -4.20 -3.89
C ILE A 227 2.44 -3.91 -4.23
N ARG A 228 2.22 -3.31 -5.38
CA ARG A 228 0.90 -3.08 -5.97
C ARG A 228 0.82 -3.85 -7.29
N PHE A 229 0.15 -4.99 -7.28
CA PHE A 229 -0.10 -5.80 -8.47
C PHE A 229 -1.41 -5.37 -9.13
N ILE A 230 -1.33 -4.89 -10.37
CA ILE A 230 -2.48 -4.35 -11.11
C ILE A 230 -2.85 -5.35 -12.21
N GLY A 231 -3.76 -6.24 -11.89
CA GLY A 231 -4.29 -7.25 -12.82
C GLY A 231 -5.25 -6.66 -13.86
N ASN A 232 -5.44 -7.42 -14.93
CA ASN A 232 -6.47 -7.20 -15.93
C ASN A 232 -7.76 -7.95 -15.56
N GLU A 233 -8.63 -8.23 -16.54
CA GLU A 233 -9.91 -8.93 -16.35
C GLU A 233 -9.83 -10.44 -16.55
N ASP A 234 -8.71 -10.97 -17.07
CA ASP A 234 -8.50 -12.39 -17.28
C ASP A 234 -7.75 -13.01 -16.06
N PRO A 235 -8.43 -13.87 -15.27
CA PRO A 235 -7.82 -14.46 -14.08
C PRO A 235 -6.61 -15.37 -14.38
N ASP A 236 -6.61 -16.07 -15.53
CA ASP A 236 -5.51 -16.98 -15.91
C ASP A 236 -4.30 -16.20 -16.40
N ASP A 237 -4.53 -15.10 -17.12
CA ASP A 237 -3.47 -14.19 -17.51
C ASP A 237 -2.85 -13.51 -16.27
N ASN A 238 -3.66 -13.04 -15.34
CA ASN A 238 -3.18 -12.47 -14.08
C ASN A 238 -2.33 -13.47 -13.30
N LEU A 239 -2.72 -14.74 -13.22
CA LEU A 239 -1.94 -15.77 -12.56
C LEU A 239 -0.57 -15.94 -13.25
N ARG A 240 -0.50 -16.01 -14.58
CA ARG A 240 0.76 -16.09 -15.33
C ARG A 240 1.70 -14.93 -15.03
N TRP A 241 1.18 -13.72 -14.97
CA TRP A 241 1.96 -12.52 -14.62
C TRP A 241 2.43 -12.53 -13.17
N PHE A 242 1.64 -13.12 -12.26
CA PHE A 242 1.96 -13.17 -10.84
C PHE A 242 2.98 -14.26 -10.47
N MET A 243 3.01 -15.38 -11.18
CA MET A 243 3.88 -16.52 -10.84
C MET A 243 5.35 -16.15 -10.55
N PRO A 244 6.00 -15.24 -11.31
CA PRO A 244 7.38 -14.83 -11.00
C PRO A 244 7.54 -14.12 -9.66
N TRP A 245 6.46 -13.54 -9.10
CA TRP A 245 6.47 -12.89 -7.79
C TRP A 245 6.66 -13.87 -6.64
N LEU A 246 6.24 -15.13 -6.79
CA LEU A 246 6.31 -16.12 -5.73
C LEU A 246 7.73 -16.32 -5.22
N ALA A 247 8.71 -16.45 -6.12
CA ALA A 247 10.11 -16.58 -5.74
C ALA A 247 10.64 -15.35 -4.99
N LYS A 248 10.22 -14.15 -5.44
CA LYS A 248 10.63 -12.89 -4.79
C LYS A 248 9.97 -12.70 -3.42
N LEU A 249 8.71 -13.05 -3.28
CA LEU A 249 8.00 -12.99 -2.00
C LEU A 249 8.53 -14.01 -1.00
N ALA A 250 8.91 -15.21 -1.47
CA ALA A 250 9.59 -16.21 -0.64
C ALA A 250 10.95 -15.70 -0.13
N GLU A 251 11.73 -15.01 -0.99
CA GLU A 251 12.98 -14.34 -0.57
C GLU A 251 12.73 -13.26 0.48
N TRP A 252 11.60 -12.53 0.38
CA TRP A 252 11.27 -11.42 1.27
C TRP A 252 10.40 -11.79 2.47
N GLN A 253 10.08 -13.06 2.69
CA GLN A 253 9.17 -13.48 3.76
C GLN A 253 9.59 -13.07 5.17
N THR A 254 10.89 -12.77 5.40
CA THR A 254 11.39 -12.26 6.68
C THR A 254 11.20 -10.74 6.86
N HIS A 255 10.75 -10.04 5.81
CA HIS A 255 10.65 -8.59 5.74
C HIS A 255 9.21 -8.06 5.79
N SER A 256 8.24 -8.80 6.23
CA SER A 256 6.83 -8.35 6.35
C SER A 256 6.31 -7.58 5.12
N PRO A 257 6.32 -8.17 3.91
CA PRO A 257 5.92 -7.47 2.70
C PRO A 257 4.42 -7.16 2.67
N TYR A 258 4.07 -6.02 2.09
CA TYR A 258 2.69 -5.63 1.77
C TYR A 258 2.40 -5.90 0.30
N LEU A 259 1.34 -6.65 0.03
CA LEU A 259 0.85 -6.94 -1.32
C LEU A 259 -0.59 -6.44 -1.49
N PHE A 260 -0.78 -5.44 -2.33
CA PHE A 260 -2.10 -4.95 -2.72
C PHE A 260 -2.48 -5.47 -4.10
N ILE A 261 -3.56 -6.24 -4.14
CA ILE A 261 -4.07 -6.88 -5.35
C ILE A 261 -5.19 -6.03 -5.93
N HIS A 262 -4.97 -5.52 -7.13
CA HIS A 262 -5.92 -4.74 -7.90
C HIS A 262 -6.36 -5.52 -9.13
N THR A 263 -7.53 -5.18 -9.64
CA THR A 263 -7.99 -5.50 -11.00
C THR A 263 -8.46 -4.25 -11.70
N ALA A 264 -8.67 -4.32 -13.01
CA ALA A 264 -9.04 -3.16 -13.81
C ALA A 264 -10.26 -2.42 -13.24
N GLY A 265 -11.35 -3.14 -12.94
CA GLY A 265 -12.59 -2.58 -12.39
C GLY A 265 -12.74 -2.74 -10.88
N THR A 266 -11.72 -3.22 -10.17
CA THR A 266 -11.74 -3.50 -8.72
C THR A 266 -12.73 -4.61 -8.30
N ALA A 267 -13.83 -4.81 -9.04
CA ALA A 267 -14.89 -5.76 -8.69
C ALA A 267 -14.41 -7.20 -8.50
N SER A 268 -13.45 -7.66 -9.29
CA SER A 268 -12.88 -9.02 -9.23
C SER A 268 -11.59 -9.12 -8.42
N ALA A 269 -11.20 -8.06 -7.70
CA ALA A 269 -9.98 -8.09 -6.89
C ALA A 269 -10.00 -9.15 -5.76
N PRO A 270 -11.13 -9.38 -5.04
CA PRO A 270 -11.19 -10.44 -4.03
C PRO A 270 -11.01 -11.84 -4.62
N GLU A 271 -11.65 -12.12 -5.77
CA GLU A 271 -11.53 -13.43 -6.42
C GLU A 271 -10.11 -13.66 -6.96
N LEU A 272 -9.45 -12.62 -7.46
CA LEU A 272 -8.06 -12.72 -7.84
C LEU A 272 -7.18 -13.01 -6.61
N ALA A 273 -7.40 -12.32 -5.50
CA ALA A 273 -6.69 -12.58 -4.26
C ALA A 273 -6.87 -14.03 -3.80
N GLN A 274 -8.11 -14.54 -3.77
CA GLN A 274 -8.39 -15.92 -3.41
C GLN A 274 -7.69 -16.92 -4.34
N ARG A 275 -7.66 -16.64 -5.65
CA ARG A 275 -6.98 -17.48 -6.63
C ARG A 275 -5.46 -17.53 -6.46
N LEU A 276 -4.86 -16.42 -6.04
CA LEU A 276 -3.41 -16.33 -5.76
C LEU A 276 -3.03 -16.99 -4.41
N TRP A 277 -3.97 -17.11 -3.49
CA TRP A 277 -3.71 -17.53 -2.11
C TRP A 277 -3.03 -18.90 -1.98
N PRO A 278 -3.48 -19.99 -2.66
CA PRO A 278 -2.81 -21.29 -2.59
C PRO A 278 -1.35 -21.23 -3.04
N HIS A 279 -1.05 -20.43 -4.07
CA HIS A 279 0.31 -20.26 -4.57
C HIS A 279 1.20 -19.50 -3.58
N LEU A 280 0.65 -18.47 -2.93
CA LEU A 280 1.35 -17.73 -1.87
C LEU A 280 1.61 -18.62 -0.66
N SER A 281 0.60 -19.37 -0.20
CA SER A 281 0.70 -20.28 0.95
C SER A 281 1.69 -21.43 0.72
N ALA A 282 1.95 -21.79 -0.53
CA ALA A 282 2.94 -22.81 -0.87
C ALA A 282 4.39 -22.35 -0.70
N VAL A 283 4.64 -21.03 -0.68
CA VAL A 283 6.00 -20.47 -0.67
C VAL A 283 6.28 -19.55 0.52
N ILE A 284 5.23 -19.10 1.22
CA ILE A 284 5.34 -18.18 2.36
C ILE A 284 4.84 -18.89 3.61
N SER A 285 5.69 -19.00 4.62
CA SER A 285 5.33 -19.53 5.92
C SER A 285 4.45 -18.53 6.70
N GLY A 286 3.49 -19.02 7.47
CA GLY A 286 2.66 -18.16 8.33
C GLY A 286 1.65 -17.28 7.58
N MET A 287 1.25 -17.69 6.37
CA MET A 287 0.15 -17.04 5.66
C MET A 287 -1.14 -17.10 6.49
N PRO A 288 -1.94 -16.02 6.53
CA PRO A 288 -3.28 -16.09 7.09
C PRO A 288 -4.14 -17.10 6.32
N PRO A 289 -5.25 -17.61 6.92
CA PRO A 289 -6.15 -18.50 6.23
C PRO A 289 -6.65 -17.93 4.91
N CYS A 290 -6.82 -18.79 3.90
CA CYS A 290 -7.40 -18.35 2.62
C CYS A 290 -8.81 -17.80 2.86
N PRO A 291 -9.16 -16.63 2.29
CA PRO A 291 -10.52 -16.13 2.34
C PRO A 291 -11.53 -17.18 1.87
N ASP A 292 -12.53 -17.46 2.68
CA ASP A 292 -13.62 -18.37 2.34
C ASP A 292 -14.87 -17.55 2.00
N TRP A 293 -15.17 -17.45 0.70
CA TRP A 293 -16.35 -16.74 0.23
C TRP A 293 -17.55 -17.69 0.22
N PRO A 294 -18.76 -17.21 0.55
CA PRO A 294 -19.98 -17.96 0.33
C PRO A 294 -20.04 -18.43 -1.13
N GLN A 295 -20.01 -19.72 -1.37
CA GLN A 295 -20.26 -20.24 -2.71
C GLN A 295 -21.68 -19.87 -3.08
N GLN A 296 -21.87 -19.18 -4.20
CA GLN A 296 -23.22 -19.05 -4.77
C GLN A 296 -23.70 -20.48 -5.06
N SER A 297 -24.64 -20.97 -4.27
CA SER A 297 -25.46 -22.11 -4.69
C SER A 297 -26.06 -21.69 -6.03
N LEU A 298 -25.62 -22.32 -7.10
CA LEU A 298 -26.33 -22.25 -8.37
C LEU A 298 -27.69 -22.89 -8.10
N LEU A 299 -28.65 -22.09 -7.66
CA LEU A 299 -30.06 -22.45 -7.70
C LEU A 299 -30.42 -22.41 -9.20
N PHE A 300 -30.40 -23.59 -9.81
CA PHE A 300 -30.98 -23.84 -11.11
C PHE A 300 -32.49 -23.63 -11.08
#